data_28a645fe134a4e5e449a58699210700c
#
_entry.id   28a645fe134a4e5e449a58699210700c
#
_cell.length_a   1.000
_cell.length_b   1.000
_cell.length_c   1.000
_cell.angle_alpha   90.00
_cell.angle_beta   90.00
_cell.angle_gamma   90.00
#
_symmetry.space_group_name_H-M   'P 1'
#
loop_
_entity.id
_entity.type
_entity.pdbx_description
1 polymer ?
#
loop_
_entity_poly.entity_id
_entity_poly.type
_entity_poly.pdbx_seq_one_letter_code
_entity_poly.pdbx_strand_id
1 'polypeptide(L)'
;MLFRSCGLAKARDLKGGHENIIAVIGDGSLSGGEAYEGLSNAGEMGTNLIIVVNDNEMSIAENHGGLYQNLKELRDTEGRSSCNFFRSLGLDYLYVGEGNDIPSLVAAFAKVKDTSRPTVVHIHTQKGKGYAPAEADREEFHWEMPFDLETGKPKVDCSGMEDYHSLTGKFLLEKMK
;
A
#
# COMPACT_ATOMS: atom_id res chain seq x y z
N MET A 1 9.22 5.50 5.03
CA MET A 1 9.53 5.63 3.59
C MET A 1 9.09 6.98 3.04
N LEU A 2 7.85 7.43 3.22
CA LEU A 2 7.34 8.73 2.72
C LEU A 2 8.19 9.92 3.20
N PHE A 3 8.55 10.00 4.47
CA PHE A 3 9.40 11.08 4.98
C PHE A 3 10.77 11.18 4.28
N ARG A 4 11.36 10.02 3.90
CA ARG A 4 12.61 10.00 3.09
C ARG A 4 12.38 10.58 1.70
N SER A 5 11.25 10.25 1.08
CA SER A 5 10.88 10.78 -0.24
C SER A 5 10.63 12.29 -0.19
N CYS A 6 10.02 12.80 0.89
CA CYS A 6 9.94 14.24 1.16
C CYS A 6 11.33 14.88 1.23
N GLY A 7 12.27 14.24 1.95
CA GLY A 7 13.66 14.70 2.02
C GLY A 7 14.36 14.72 0.66
N LEU A 8 14.15 13.69 -0.18
CA LEU A 8 14.68 13.64 -1.55
C LEU A 8 14.09 14.73 -2.44
N ALA A 9 12.76 14.95 -2.37
CA ALA A 9 12.10 16.02 -3.11
C ALA A 9 12.64 17.39 -2.70
N LYS A 10 12.78 17.64 -1.39
CA LYS A 10 13.37 18.89 -0.89
C LYS A 10 14.82 19.07 -1.33
N ALA A 11 15.63 18.02 -1.28
CA ALA A 11 17.03 18.07 -1.71
C ALA A 11 17.16 18.35 -3.22
N ARG A 12 16.29 17.75 -4.05
CA ARG A 12 16.19 18.05 -5.48
C ARG A 12 15.88 19.52 -5.71
N ASP A 13 14.85 20.05 -5.04
CA ASP A 13 14.43 21.45 -5.19
C ASP A 13 15.55 22.42 -4.82
N LEU A 14 16.23 22.18 -3.70
CA LEU A 14 17.37 23.00 -3.26
C LEU A 14 18.54 22.97 -4.24
N LYS A 15 18.67 21.91 -5.04
CA LYS A 15 19.70 21.80 -6.09
C LYS A 15 19.24 22.32 -7.44
N GLY A 16 17.98 22.79 -7.57
CA GLY A 16 17.39 23.19 -8.84
C GLY A 16 17.16 22.03 -9.82
N GLY A 17 17.03 20.81 -9.30
CA GLY A 17 16.73 19.63 -10.10
C GLY A 17 15.24 19.53 -10.50
N HIS A 18 14.95 18.67 -11.48
CA HIS A 18 13.59 18.49 -12.03
C HIS A 18 13.14 17.02 -12.06
N GLU A 19 13.89 16.15 -11.42
CA GLU A 19 13.57 14.72 -11.38
C GLU A 19 12.25 14.45 -10.67
N ASN A 20 11.45 13.55 -11.21
CA ASN A 20 10.26 13.05 -10.53
C ASN A 20 10.69 12.19 -9.33
N ILE A 21 10.24 12.53 -8.15
CA ILE A 21 10.42 11.71 -6.95
C ILE A 21 9.15 10.88 -6.76
N ILE A 22 9.32 9.57 -6.74
CA ILE A 22 8.21 8.62 -6.62
C ILE A 22 8.36 7.81 -5.34
N ALA A 23 7.36 7.84 -4.49
CA ALA A 23 7.24 7.02 -3.29
C ALA A 23 6.17 5.95 -3.51
N VAL A 24 6.47 4.69 -3.27
CA VAL A 24 5.48 3.60 -3.33
C VAL A 24 5.23 3.10 -1.91
N ILE A 25 3.96 3.04 -1.51
CA ILE A 25 3.54 2.57 -0.19
C ILE A 25 2.33 1.64 -0.33
N GLY A 26 2.36 0.50 0.38
CA GLY A 26 1.19 -0.38 0.51
C GLY A 26 0.18 0.18 1.52
N ASP A 27 -1.07 -0.18 1.33
CA ASP A 27 -2.19 0.21 2.18
C ASP A 27 -1.97 -0.16 3.66
N GLY A 28 -1.47 -1.35 3.96
CA GLY A 28 -1.13 -1.76 5.33
C GLY A 28 -0.09 -0.85 6.00
N SER A 29 0.92 -0.42 5.26
CA SER A 29 1.95 0.51 5.76
C SER A 29 1.46 1.95 5.87
N LEU A 30 0.39 2.30 5.15
CA LEU A 30 -0.17 3.65 5.11
C LEU A 30 -0.74 4.08 6.47
N SER A 31 -1.19 3.14 7.31
CA SER A 31 -1.70 3.41 8.66
C SER A 31 -0.61 3.71 9.70
N GLY A 32 0.66 3.57 9.34
CA GLY A 32 1.77 3.90 10.25
C GLY A 32 1.89 5.41 10.47
N GLY A 33 2.20 5.84 11.72
CA GLY A 33 2.33 7.26 12.07
C GLY A 33 3.31 8.01 11.20
N GLU A 34 4.48 7.42 10.91
CA GLU A 34 5.47 8.03 10.00
C GLU A 34 4.95 8.23 8.56
N ALA A 35 4.05 7.36 8.10
CA ALA A 35 3.43 7.54 6.79
C ALA A 35 2.48 8.74 6.80
N TYR A 36 1.69 8.86 7.87
CA TYR A 36 0.78 10.00 8.06
C TYR A 36 1.55 11.33 8.14
N GLU A 37 2.61 11.39 8.93
CA GLU A 37 3.49 12.57 9.02
C GLU A 37 4.08 12.92 7.65
N GLY A 38 4.54 11.92 6.90
CA GLY A 38 5.06 12.09 5.55
C GLY A 38 4.03 12.64 4.57
N LEU A 39 2.78 12.15 4.61
CA LEU A 39 1.68 12.66 3.78
C LEU A 39 1.33 14.11 4.12
N SER A 40 1.20 14.41 5.42
CA SER A 40 0.90 15.77 5.90
C SER A 40 1.99 16.76 5.47
N ASN A 41 3.27 16.39 5.64
CA ASN A 41 4.37 17.23 5.20
C ASN A 41 4.43 17.37 3.67
N ALA A 42 4.15 16.31 2.91
CA ALA A 42 4.09 16.38 1.46
C ALA A 42 3.07 17.39 0.96
N GLY A 43 1.88 17.45 1.59
CA GLY A 43 0.84 18.42 1.24
C GLY A 43 1.28 19.88 1.39
N GLU A 44 2.10 20.17 2.40
CA GLU A 44 2.65 21.52 2.63
C GLU A 44 3.81 21.86 1.67
N MET A 45 4.56 20.86 1.22
CA MET A 45 5.77 21.10 0.40
C MET A 45 5.49 21.80 -0.94
N GLY A 46 4.33 21.55 -1.57
CA GLY A 46 3.92 22.19 -2.81
C GLY A 46 4.85 21.94 -4.01
N THR A 47 5.49 20.76 -4.06
CA THR A 47 6.47 20.42 -5.08
C THR A 47 6.16 19.07 -5.76
N ASN A 48 6.90 18.71 -6.82
CA ASN A 48 6.76 17.42 -7.47
C ASN A 48 7.11 16.29 -6.51
N LEU A 49 6.10 15.52 -6.11
CA LEU A 49 6.23 14.27 -5.38
C LEU A 49 5.05 13.36 -5.76
N ILE A 50 5.32 12.23 -6.37
CA ILE A 50 4.30 11.25 -6.76
C ILE A 50 4.25 10.17 -5.69
N ILE A 51 3.09 9.99 -5.06
CA ILE A 51 2.89 8.99 -4.00
C ILE A 51 1.97 7.90 -4.54
N VAL A 52 2.53 6.73 -4.82
CA VAL A 52 1.75 5.57 -5.27
C VAL A 52 1.27 4.82 -4.05
N VAL A 53 -0.04 4.81 -3.83
CA VAL A 53 -0.70 3.98 -2.81
C VAL A 53 -1.14 2.68 -3.48
N ASN A 54 -0.46 1.59 -3.16
CA ASN A 54 -0.82 0.25 -3.64
C ASN A 54 -1.81 -0.37 -2.65
N ASP A 55 -3.09 -0.27 -2.99
CA ASP A 55 -4.22 -0.75 -2.20
C ASP A 55 -4.69 -2.10 -2.72
N ASN A 56 -4.48 -3.15 -1.94
CA ASN A 56 -4.99 -4.50 -2.19
C ASN A 56 -5.87 -5.01 -1.06
N GLU A 57 -6.29 -4.12 -0.16
CA GLU A 57 -7.20 -4.35 0.97
C GLU A 57 -6.59 -5.16 2.11
N MET A 58 -5.31 -5.52 2.02
CA MET A 58 -4.65 -6.41 2.95
C MET A 58 -3.26 -5.91 3.35
N SER A 59 -2.94 -6.15 4.62
CA SER A 59 -1.55 -6.25 5.10
C SER A 59 -1.07 -7.71 5.00
N ILE A 60 -0.93 -8.39 6.13
CA ILE A 60 -0.91 -9.86 6.20
C ILE A 60 -2.35 -10.32 6.07
N ALA A 61 -3.19 -10.04 7.07
CA ALA A 61 -4.64 -10.21 7.04
C ALA A 61 -5.35 -8.96 6.45
N GLU A 62 -6.68 -8.98 6.46
CA GLU A 62 -7.51 -7.84 6.05
C GLU A 62 -7.26 -6.61 6.92
N ASN A 63 -7.28 -5.46 6.31
CA ASN A 63 -7.08 -4.18 6.99
C ASN A 63 -8.37 -3.69 7.67
N HIS A 64 -8.25 -3.17 8.90
CA HIS A 64 -9.36 -2.60 9.67
C HIS A 64 -9.03 -1.19 10.18
N GLY A 65 -10.05 -0.33 10.23
CA GLY A 65 -9.93 1.03 10.77
C GLY A 65 -10.49 2.10 9.85
N GLY A 66 -10.59 3.33 10.35
CA GLY A 66 -11.23 4.44 9.65
C GLY A 66 -10.54 4.84 8.32
N LEU A 67 -9.21 4.74 8.27
CA LEU A 67 -8.48 4.97 7.02
C LEU A 67 -8.93 3.99 5.92
N TYR A 68 -9.04 2.72 6.26
CA TYR A 68 -9.42 1.67 5.29
C TYR A 68 -10.88 1.76 4.85
N GLN A 69 -11.76 2.28 5.72
CA GLN A 69 -13.13 2.63 5.32
C GLN A 69 -13.13 3.73 4.26
N ASN A 70 -12.27 4.75 4.41
CA ASN A 70 -12.13 5.79 3.40
C ASN A 70 -11.50 5.26 2.11
N LEU A 71 -10.46 4.41 2.17
CA LEU A 71 -9.91 3.77 0.98
C LEU A 71 -10.97 2.94 0.25
N LYS A 72 -11.79 2.18 1.00
CA LYS A 72 -12.92 1.43 0.42
C LYS A 72 -13.92 2.36 -0.27
N GLU A 73 -14.34 3.45 0.37
CA GLU A 73 -15.23 4.44 -0.25
C GLU A 73 -14.64 5.04 -1.53
N LEU A 74 -13.32 5.32 -1.53
CA LEU A 74 -12.62 5.80 -2.72
C LEU A 74 -12.58 4.76 -3.84
N ARG A 75 -12.43 3.47 -3.53
CA ARG A 75 -12.54 2.38 -4.51
C ARG A 75 -13.97 2.28 -5.06
N ASP A 76 -14.96 2.20 -4.18
CA ASP A 76 -16.38 2.04 -4.55
C ASP A 76 -16.91 3.21 -5.41
N THR A 77 -16.35 4.40 -5.22
CA THR A 77 -16.71 5.60 -5.98
C THR A 77 -15.75 5.93 -7.12
N GLU A 78 -14.78 5.06 -7.42
CA GLU A 78 -13.74 5.32 -8.41
C GLU A 78 -13.04 6.68 -8.18
N GLY A 79 -12.75 6.98 -6.92
CA GLY A 79 -12.08 8.20 -6.50
C GLY A 79 -12.94 9.46 -6.50
N ARG A 80 -14.26 9.35 -6.74
CA ARG A 80 -15.17 10.50 -6.85
C ARG A 80 -15.75 10.98 -5.52
N SER A 81 -15.56 10.25 -4.42
CA SER A 81 -16.06 10.68 -3.11
C SER A 81 -15.54 12.07 -2.74
N SER A 82 -16.42 12.89 -2.17
CA SER A 82 -16.04 14.17 -1.58
C SER A 82 -15.25 13.99 -0.28
N CYS A 83 -15.46 12.87 0.44
CA CYS A 83 -14.66 12.46 1.58
C CYS A 83 -13.40 11.77 1.08
N ASN A 84 -12.31 12.50 0.95
CA ASN A 84 -11.03 11.99 0.45
C ASN A 84 -9.91 12.41 1.40
N PHE A 85 -9.40 11.43 2.13
CA PHE A 85 -8.32 11.61 3.10
C PHE A 85 -7.10 12.34 2.51
N PHE A 86 -6.69 11.97 1.30
CA PHE A 86 -5.52 12.56 0.68
C PHE A 86 -5.73 14.02 0.30
N ARG A 87 -6.90 14.35 -0.25
CA ARG A 87 -7.26 15.73 -0.59
C ARG A 87 -7.37 16.62 0.65
N SER A 88 -7.80 16.07 1.78
CA SER A 88 -7.86 16.81 3.06
C SER A 88 -6.48 17.23 3.58
N LEU A 89 -5.43 16.55 3.13
CA LEU A 89 -4.03 16.88 3.42
C LEU A 89 -3.38 17.79 2.36
N GLY A 90 -4.16 18.31 1.38
CA GLY A 90 -3.66 19.21 0.33
C GLY A 90 -2.99 18.49 -0.85
N LEU A 91 -3.16 17.18 -0.97
CA LEU A 91 -2.60 16.38 -2.06
C LEU A 91 -3.57 16.31 -3.25
N ASP A 92 -3.04 16.40 -4.46
CA ASP A 92 -3.79 16.02 -5.65
C ASP A 92 -3.99 14.50 -5.68
N TYR A 93 -5.05 14.03 -6.34
CA TYR A 93 -5.44 12.63 -6.25
C TYR A 93 -5.93 12.07 -7.58
N LEU A 94 -5.39 10.94 -7.97
CA LEU A 94 -5.78 10.14 -9.13
C LEU A 94 -6.05 8.70 -8.70
N TYR A 95 -7.22 8.17 -9.05
CA TYR A 95 -7.58 6.76 -8.82
C TYR A 95 -7.36 5.92 -10.08
N VAL A 96 -6.88 4.68 -9.89
CA VAL A 96 -6.68 3.67 -10.94
C VAL A 96 -7.26 2.34 -10.48
N GLY A 97 -8.44 1.98 -10.99
CA GLY A 97 -9.13 0.74 -10.62
C GLY A 97 -8.43 -0.52 -11.12
N GLU A 98 -7.84 -0.46 -12.31
CA GLU A 98 -7.12 -1.57 -12.95
C GLU A 98 -5.62 -1.53 -12.60
N GLY A 99 -5.29 -1.61 -11.31
CA GLY A 99 -3.92 -1.46 -10.80
C GLY A 99 -2.97 -2.62 -11.16
N ASN A 100 -3.47 -3.74 -11.68
CA ASN A 100 -2.66 -4.82 -12.25
C ASN A 100 -2.50 -4.74 -13.78
N ASP A 101 -3.14 -3.76 -14.43
CA ASP A 101 -3.05 -3.57 -15.88
C ASP A 101 -1.95 -2.55 -16.24
N ILE A 102 -0.91 -3.02 -16.95
CA ILE A 102 0.24 -2.17 -17.30
C ILE A 102 -0.15 -0.97 -18.18
N PRO A 103 -0.97 -1.11 -19.25
CA PRO A 103 -1.44 0.04 -20.02
C PRO A 103 -2.13 1.11 -19.16
N SER A 104 -3.00 0.72 -18.23
CA SER A 104 -3.70 1.62 -17.31
C SER A 104 -2.72 2.37 -16.40
N LEU A 105 -1.71 1.67 -15.87
CA LEU A 105 -0.66 2.29 -15.06
C LEU A 105 0.17 3.28 -15.87
N VAL A 106 0.61 2.91 -17.08
CA VAL A 106 1.36 3.81 -17.97
C VAL A 106 0.56 5.08 -18.26
N ALA A 107 -0.73 4.93 -18.59
CA ALA A 107 -1.61 6.07 -18.84
C ALA A 107 -1.79 6.97 -17.60
N ALA A 108 -1.88 6.37 -16.41
CA ALA A 108 -1.98 7.12 -15.15
C ALA A 108 -0.68 7.89 -14.84
N PHE A 109 0.47 7.24 -14.95
CA PHE A 109 1.76 7.89 -14.71
C PHE A 109 2.08 8.97 -15.73
N ALA A 110 1.68 8.82 -16.99
CA ALA A 110 1.81 9.87 -18.00
C ALA A 110 1.03 11.14 -17.64
N LYS A 111 -0.09 11.03 -16.90
CA LYS A 111 -0.88 12.19 -16.44
C LYS A 111 -0.25 12.94 -15.28
N VAL A 112 0.50 12.24 -14.41
CA VAL A 112 1.10 12.82 -13.21
C VAL A 112 2.59 13.06 -13.35
N LYS A 113 3.20 12.60 -14.44
CA LYS A 113 4.58 12.90 -14.76
C LYS A 113 4.77 14.42 -14.80
N ASP A 114 5.86 14.90 -14.23
CA ASP A 114 6.22 16.32 -14.16
C ASP A 114 5.17 17.21 -13.49
N THR A 115 4.34 16.64 -12.61
CA THR A 115 3.39 17.45 -11.80
C THR A 115 4.14 18.51 -10.98
N SER A 116 3.52 19.64 -10.77
CA SER A 116 4.06 20.73 -9.92
C SER A 116 3.58 20.64 -8.47
N ARG A 117 2.72 19.68 -8.15
CA ARG A 117 2.12 19.50 -6.82
C ARG A 117 2.25 18.04 -6.38
N PRO A 118 2.30 17.78 -5.06
CA PRO A 118 2.28 16.42 -4.57
C PRO A 118 0.99 15.72 -4.98
N THR A 119 1.13 14.56 -5.64
CA THR A 119 0.00 13.84 -6.23
C THR A 119 -0.01 12.39 -5.74
N VAL A 120 -1.15 11.95 -5.21
CA VAL A 120 -1.40 10.54 -4.88
C VAL A 120 -1.97 9.83 -6.11
N VAL A 121 -1.33 8.74 -6.49
CA VAL A 121 -1.85 7.76 -7.44
C VAL A 121 -2.30 6.54 -6.65
N HIS A 122 -3.59 6.44 -6.40
CA HIS A 122 -4.20 5.33 -5.67
C HIS A 122 -4.53 4.21 -6.65
N ILE A 123 -3.74 3.15 -6.63
CA ILE A 123 -3.93 1.98 -7.49
C ILE A 123 -4.61 0.86 -6.71
N HIS A 124 -5.69 0.31 -7.25
CA HIS A 124 -6.36 -0.86 -6.71
C HIS A 124 -5.82 -2.11 -7.36
N THR A 125 -5.19 -2.97 -6.57
CA THR A 125 -4.53 -4.19 -7.05
C THR A 125 -5.12 -5.43 -6.37
N GLN A 126 -4.95 -6.58 -7.00
CA GLN A 126 -5.27 -7.88 -6.41
C GLN A 126 -3.99 -8.52 -5.88
N LYS A 127 -3.94 -8.80 -4.57
CA LYS A 127 -2.84 -9.56 -3.95
C LYS A 127 -2.80 -10.98 -4.52
N GLY A 128 -1.63 -11.45 -4.88
CA GLY A 128 -1.46 -12.78 -5.48
C GLY A 128 -1.78 -12.88 -6.97
N LYS A 129 -2.10 -11.77 -7.64
CA LYS A 129 -2.52 -11.72 -9.05
C LYS A 129 -1.59 -12.49 -9.99
N GLY A 130 -2.16 -13.41 -10.75
CA GLY A 130 -1.45 -14.24 -11.74
C GLY A 130 -1.04 -15.61 -11.22
N TYR A 131 -1.28 -15.91 -9.93
CA TYR A 131 -1.03 -17.23 -9.36
C TYR A 131 -2.27 -17.72 -8.59
N ALA A 132 -3.01 -18.66 -9.17
CA ALA A 132 -4.30 -19.09 -8.64
C ALA A 132 -4.31 -19.51 -7.16
N PRO A 133 -3.32 -20.26 -6.63
CA PRO A 133 -3.27 -20.56 -5.20
C PRO A 133 -3.15 -19.31 -4.32
N ALA A 134 -2.34 -18.33 -4.71
CA ALA A 134 -2.19 -17.07 -3.96
C ALA A 134 -3.41 -16.15 -4.10
N GLU A 135 -4.14 -16.22 -5.20
CA GLU A 135 -5.41 -15.50 -5.34
C GLU A 135 -6.51 -16.10 -4.43
N ALA A 136 -6.46 -17.43 -4.22
CA ALA A 136 -7.42 -18.15 -3.37
C ALA A 136 -7.13 -17.96 -1.87
N ASP A 137 -5.86 -17.91 -1.47
CA ASP A 137 -5.42 -17.72 -0.08
C ASP A 137 -4.35 -16.62 0.00
N ARG A 138 -4.83 -15.37 0.01
CA ARG A 138 -3.98 -14.19 -0.02
C ARG A 138 -3.22 -13.95 1.27
N GLU A 139 -3.71 -14.47 2.39
CA GLU A 139 -3.06 -14.36 3.70
C GLU A 139 -1.89 -15.31 3.81
N GLU A 140 -2.08 -16.58 3.50
CA GLU A 140 -1.03 -17.62 3.51
C GLU A 140 0.14 -17.20 2.61
N PHE A 141 -0.15 -16.76 1.37
CA PHE A 141 0.86 -16.33 0.41
C PHE A 141 1.44 -14.92 0.66
N HIS A 142 1.20 -14.31 1.83
CA HIS A 142 1.93 -13.11 2.20
C HIS A 142 3.42 -13.41 2.44
N TRP A 143 3.71 -14.53 3.09
CA TRP A 143 5.03 -15.11 3.27
C TRP A 143 4.90 -16.62 3.35
N GLU A 144 5.61 -17.34 2.51
CA GLU A 144 5.52 -18.79 2.45
C GLU A 144 6.91 -19.40 2.45
N MET A 145 7.07 -20.58 3.12
CA MET A 145 8.24 -21.43 2.97
C MET A 145 8.33 -21.95 1.54
N PRO A 146 9.49 -22.52 1.09
CA PRO A 146 9.56 -23.11 -0.25
C PRO A 146 8.40 -24.05 -0.52
N PHE A 147 7.64 -23.78 -1.59
CA PHE A 147 6.43 -24.51 -1.94
C PHE A 147 6.51 -25.09 -3.36
N ASP A 148 5.60 -25.97 -3.68
CA ASP A 148 5.43 -26.53 -5.01
C ASP A 148 4.60 -25.57 -5.89
N LEU A 149 5.13 -25.18 -7.04
CA LEU A 149 4.52 -24.16 -7.91
C LEU A 149 3.21 -24.62 -8.56
N GLU A 150 3.01 -25.92 -8.75
CA GLU A 150 1.78 -26.43 -9.38
C GLU A 150 0.63 -26.54 -8.38
N THR A 151 0.95 -26.91 -7.15
CA THR A 151 -0.06 -27.21 -6.12
C THR A 151 -0.21 -26.12 -5.07
N GLY A 152 0.77 -25.21 -4.94
CA GLY A 152 0.84 -24.22 -3.85
C GLY A 152 1.19 -24.81 -2.48
N LYS A 153 1.44 -26.12 -2.36
CA LYS A 153 1.68 -26.78 -1.08
C LYS A 153 3.12 -26.57 -0.59
N PRO A 154 3.32 -26.33 0.71
CA PRO A 154 4.65 -26.22 1.30
C PRO A 154 5.48 -27.50 1.03
N LYS A 155 6.77 -27.32 0.71
CA LYS A 155 7.75 -28.43 0.58
C LYS A 155 8.39 -28.80 1.90
N VAL A 156 8.20 -27.98 2.93
CA VAL A 156 8.72 -28.21 4.28
C VAL A 156 7.54 -28.41 5.21
N ASP A 157 7.49 -29.55 5.87
CA ASP A 157 6.48 -29.83 6.90
C ASP A 157 6.95 -29.22 8.23
N CYS A 158 6.29 -28.16 8.65
CA CYS A 158 6.50 -27.49 9.93
C CYS A 158 5.43 -27.84 10.97
N SER A 159 4.53 -28.78 10.70
CA SER A 159 3.37 -29.11 11.55
C SER A 159 3.76 -29.61 12.96
N GLY A 160 4.98 -30.11 13.14
CA GLY A 160 5.52 -30.52 14.45
C GLY A 160 6.34 -29.47 15.18
N MET A 161 6.53 -28.27 14.62
CA MET A 161 7.29 -27.21 15.25
C MET A 161 6.38 -26.36 16.14
N GLU A 162 6.72 -26.27 17.44
CA GLU A 162 6.11 -25.26 18.33
C GLU A 162 6.91 -23.96 18.22
N ASP A 163 6.21 -22.88 17.86
CA ASP A 163 6.77 -21.55 17.87
C ASP A 163 6.28 -20.72 19.07
N TYR A 164 6.96 -19.63 19.39
CA TYR A 164 6.59 -18.75 20.50
C TYR A 164 5.19 -18.13 20.33
N HIS A 165 4.76 -17.86 19.11
CA HIS A 165 3.44 -17.32 18.81
C HIS A 165 2.35 -18.32 19.24
N SER A 166 2.45 -19.57 18.80
CA SER A 166 1.49 -20.63 19.14
C SER A 166 1.46 -20.93 20.64
N LEU A 167 2.63 -21.00 21.28
CA LEU A 167 2.74 -21.20 22.74
C LEU A 167 2.10 -20.05 23.51
N THR A 168 2.38 -18.82 23.11
CA THR A 168 1.80 -17.61 23.75
C THR A 168 0.29 -17.58 23.58
N GLY A 169 -0.22 -17.88 22.38
CA GLY A 169 -1.65 -17.94 22.10
C GLY A 169 -2.36 -18.98 22.96
N LYS A 170 -1.81 -20.19 23.05
CA LYS A 170 -2.34 -21.27 23.93
C LYS A 170 -2.39 -20.81 25.39
N PHE A 171 -1.29 -20.24 25.90
CA PHE A 171 -1.21 -19.75 27.28
C PHE A 171 -2.26 -18.66 27.57
N LEU A 172 -2.39 -17.68 26.70
CA LEU A 172 -3.38 -16.61 26.86
C LEU A 172 -4.81 -17.15 26.85
N LEU A 173 -5.14 -18.04 25.94
CA LEU A 173 -6.46 -18.67 25.88
C LEU A 173 -6.79 -19.46 27.15
N GLU A 174 -5.83 -20.13 27.78
CA GLU A 174 -6.03 -20.81 29.06
C GLU A 174 -6.30 -19.82 30.21
N LYS A 175 -5.63 -18.66 30.20
CA LYS A 175 -5.78 -17.66 31.26
C LYS A 175 -7.04 -16.80 31.13
N MET A 176 -7.63 -16.74 29.95
CA MET A 176 -8.87 -15.99 29.68
C MET A 176 -10.15 -16.80 29.92
N LYS A 177 -10.05 -18.10 30.20
CA LYS A 177 -11.16 -18.98 30.61
C LYS A 177 -11.34 -18.93 32.12
#